data_4aa3298b0a9a257e478435fc2d66564f
#
_entry.id   4aa3298b0a9a257e478435fc2d66564f
#
_cell.length_a   1.000
_cell.length_b   1.000
_cell.length_c   1.000
_cell.angle_alpha   90.00
_cell.angle_beta   90.00
_cell.angle_gamma   90.00
#
_symmetry.space_group_name_H-M   'P 1'
#
loop_
_entity.id
_entity.type
_entity.pdbx_description
1 polymer ?
#
loop_
_entity_poly.entity_id
_entity_poly.type
_entity_poly.pdbx_seq_one_letter_code
_entity_poly.pdbx_strand_id
1 'polypeptide(L)'
;MSEISQFSQGLHEECGVFGMYDKTGATDMVSAVYSALYALQHRGQESCGIALNVDGVLSGHRDLGLVSEVFTKRVLEDLPRGAKMATGHV
;
A
#
# COMPACT_ATOMS: atom_id res chain seq x y z
N MET A 1 8.94 -17.79 8.80
CA MET A 1 9.36 -16.41 8.72
C MET A 1 10.86 -16.19 8.79
N SER A 2 11.56 -17.05 9.48
CA SER A 2 12.98 -16.80 9.70
C SER A 2 13.79 -16.72 8.41
N GLU A 3 13.54 -17.58 7.46
CA GLU A 3 14.30 -17.55 6.22
C GLU A 3 14.03 -16.30 5.42
N ILE A 4 12.77 -15.92 5.31
CA ILE A 4 12.43 -14.71 4.61
C ILE A 4 13.00 -13.52 5.34
N SER A 5 12.92 -13.55 6.64
CA SER A 5 13.44 -12.48 7.47
C SER A 5 14.94 -12.31 7.26
N GLN A 6 15.68 -13.42 7.25
CA GLN A 6 17.11 -13.34 7.04
C GLN A 6 17.48 -12.90 5.64
N PHE A 7 16.76 -13.43 4.65
CA PHE A 7 16.99 -13.02 3.29
C PHE A 7 16.78 -11.52 3.14
N SER A 8 15.72 -11.02 3.73
CA SER A 8 15.36 -9.62 3.55
C SER A 8 16.16 -8.68 4.43
N GLN A 9 16.82 -9.19 5.45
CA GLN A 9 17.45 -8.34 6.45
C GLN A 9 18.47 -7.39 5.86
N GLY A 10 19.25 -7.85 4.91
CA GLY A 10 20.22 -7.00 4.27
C GLY A 10 19.70 -6.27 3.06
N LEU A 11 18.58 -6.73 2.49
CA LEU A 11 18.06 -6.21 1.24
C LEU A 11 16.65 -5.65 1.36
N HIS A 12 15.82 -6.27 2.20
CA HIS A 12 14.39 -6.01 2.22
C HIS A 12 13.83 -5.83 3.62
N GLU A 13 14.68 -5.67 4.60
CA GLU A 13 14.17 -5.57 5.97
C GLU A 13 13.24 -4.38 6.14
N GLU A 14 13.29 -3.45 5.21
CA GLU A 14 12.46 -2.25 5.24
C GLU A 14 11.25 -2.36 4.33
N CYS A 15 11.03 -3.55 3.77
CA CYS A 15 9.89 -3.76 2.89
C CYS A 15 8.71 -4.30 3.68
N GLY A 16 7.53 -3.86 3.30
CA GLY A 16 6.30 -4.39 3.85
C GLY A 16 5.26 -4.50 2.76
N VAL A 17 4.39 -5.49 2.89
CA VAL A 17 3.30 -5.71 1.94
C VAL A 17 2.03 -5.91 2.73
N PHE A 18 0.95 -5.34 2.24
CA PHE A 18 -0.35 -5.42 2.88
C PHE A 18 -1.43 -5.61 1.82
N GLY A 19 -2.40 -6.47 2.13
CA GLY A 19 -3.52 -6.68 1.22
C GLY A 19 -4.82 -6.74 1.99
N MET A 20 -5.92 -6.33 1.35
CA MET A 20 -7.24 -6.42 1.93
C MET A 20 -8.27 -6.74 0.86
N TYR A 21 -9.35 -7.34 1.31
CA TYR A 21 -10.46 -7.71 0.45
C TYR A 21 -11.77 -7.48 1.21
N ASP A 22 -12.72 -6.82 0.57
CA ASP A 22 -14.07 -6.63 1.08
C ASP A 22 -15.02 -6.81 -0.08
N LYS A 23 -15.70 -7.97 -0.11
CA LYS A 23 -16.56 -8.32 -1.24
C LYS A 23 -17.73 -7.38 -1.40
N THR A 24 -18.07 -6.60 -0.38
CA THR A 24 -19.19 -5.67 -0.46
C THR A 24 -18.79 -4.35 -1.11
N GLY A 25 -17.51 -4.02 -1.11
CA GLY A 25 -17.04 -2.74 -1.61
C GLY A 25 -17.37 -1.56 -0.72
N ALA A 26 -17.83 -1.83 0.52
CA ALA A 26 -18.25 -0.76 1.42
C ALA A 26 -17.09 -0.13 2.18
N THR A 27 -15.97 -0.85 2.28
CA THR A 27 -14.80 -0.33 2.99
C THR A 27 -14.11 0.73 2.16
N ASP A 28 -13.69 1.80 2.82
CA ASP A 28 -12.81 2.80 2.18
C ASP A 28 -11.41 2.20 2.10
N MET A 29 -11.15 1.50 1.00
CA MET A 29 -9.90 0.77 0.81
C MET A 29 -8.71 1.71 0.77
N VAL A 30 -8.87 2.89 0.19
CA VAL A 30 -7.77 3.84 0.08
C VAL A 30 -7.28 4.24 1.47
N SER A 31 -8.21 4.64 2.34
CA SER A 31 -7.84 5.04 3.70
C SER A 31 -7.27 3.88 4.49
N ALA A 32 -7.87 2.70 4.35
CA ALA A 32 -7.43 1.53 5.10
C ALA A 32 -6.02 1.12 4.70
N VAL A 33 -5.74 1.06 3.39
CA VAL A 33 -4.42 0.66 2.93
C VAL A 33 -3.39 1.73 3.26
N TYR A 34 -3.75 3.00 3.11
CA TYR A 34 -2.86 4.09 3.48
C TYR A 34 -2.43 3.97 4.95
N SER A 35 -3.41 3.76 5.84
CA SER A 35 -3.11 3.63 7.27
C SER A 35 -2.22 2.45 7.56
N ALA A 36 -2.47 1.32 6.87
CA ALA A 36 -1.65 0.13 7.06
C ALA A 36 -0.22 0.38 6.57
N LEU A 37 -0.06 1.03 5.44
CA LEU A 37 1.27 1.34 4.92
C LEU A 37 2.00 2.31 5.83
N TYR A 38 1.29 3.29 6.36
CA TYR A 38 1.89 4.23 7.29
C TYR A 38 2.45 3.49 8.51
N ALA A 39 1.70 2.49 8.99
CA ALA A 39 2.15 1.70 10.13
C ALA A 39 3.32 0.78 9.79
N LEU A 40 3.43 0.37 8.54
CA LEU A 40 4.50 -0.53 8.11
C LEU A 40 5.76 0.18 7.66
N GLN A 41 5.67 1.49 7.39
CA GLN A 41 6.84 2.16 6.85
C GLN A 41 7.98 2.22 7.85
N HIS A 42 9.17 2.26 7.34
CA HIS A 42 10.40 2.28 8.13
C HIS A 42 11.26 3.43 7.70
N ARG A 43 12.16 3.79 8.60
CA ARG A 43 13.22 4.70 8.24
C ARG A 43 14.05 4.03 7.15
N GLY A 44 14.35 4.76 6.10
CA GLY A 44 15.18 4.24 5.02
C GLY A 44 14.39 3.61 3.89
N GLN A 45 13.09 3.49 4.00
CA GLN A 45 12.31 3.01 2.87
C GLN A 45 12.45 3.98 1.70
N GLU A 46 12.42 3.44 0.47
CA GLU A 46 12.67 4.24 -0.71
C GLU A 46 11.45 4.46 -1.57
N SER A 47 10.44 3.61 -1.45
CA SER A 47 9.26 3.75 -2.30
C SER A 47 8.04 3.17 -1.59
N CYS A 48 6.87 3.50 -2.10
CA CYS A 48 5.63 2.91 -1.63
C CYS A 48 4.60 2.96 -2.75
N GLY A 49 3.58 2.12 -2.64
CA GLY A 49 2.55 2.07 -3.65
C GLY A 49 1.26 1.44 -3.13
N ILE A 50 0.17 1.80 -3.77
CA ILE A 50 -1.16 1.23 -3.52
C ILE A 50 -1.74 0.83 -4.87
N ALA A 51 -2.28 -0.37 -4.95
CA ALA A 51 -3.00 -0.84 -6.12
C ALA A 51 -4.41 -1.25 -5.70
N LEU A 52 -5.39 -0.90 -6.52
CA LEU A 52 -6.80 -1.11 -6.25
C LEU A 52 -7.45 -1.83 -7.40
N ASN A 53 -8.42 -2.68 -7.09
CA ASN A 53 -9.23 -3.34 -8.11
C ASN A 53 -10.67 -2.91 -7.92
N VAL A 54 -11.19 -2.17 -8.91
CA VAL A 54 -12.59 -1.74 -8.93
C VAL A 54 -13.23 -2.36 -10.15
N ASP A 55 -14.12 -3.34 -9.93
CA ASP A 55 -14.84 -4.03 -11.00
C ASP A 55 -13.92 -4.59 -12.09
N GLY A 56 -12.79 -5.16 -11.66
CA GLY A 56 -11.86 -5.77 -12.57
C GLY A 56 -10.84 -4.81 -13.19
N VAL A 57 -10.97 -3.52 -12.91
CA VAL A 57 -10.03 -2.53 -13.41
C VAL A 57 -8.99 -2.24 -12.34
N LEU A 58 -7.72 -2.43 -12.70
CA LEU A 58 -6.62 -2.14 -11.80
C LEU A 58 -6.18 -0.71 -11.96
N SER A 59 -5.97 -0.04 -10.84
CA SER A 59 -5.40 1.30 -10.85
C SER A 59 -4.65 1.49 -9.56
N GLY A 60 -3.79 2.49 -9.54
CA GLY A 60 -3.01 2.73 -8.34
C GLY A 60 -2.01 3.85 -8.54
N HIS A 61 -1.17 3.98 -7.55
CA HIS A 61 -0.13 5.01 -7.56
C HIS A 61 1.06 4.49 -6.78
N ARG A 62 2.25 4.73 -7.29
CA ARG A 62 3.47 4.43 -6.55
C ARG A 62 4.55 5.42 -6.94
N ASP A 63 5.43 5.68 -6.01
CA ASP A 63 6.52 6.62 -6.25
C ASP A 63 7.59 6.41 -5.21
N LEU A 64 8.67 7.11 -5.38
CA LEU A 64 9.77 7.12 -4.42
C LEU A 64 9.40 8.05 -3.27
N GLY A 65 9.75 7.64 -2.07
CA GLY A 65 9.53 8.47 -0.90
C GLY A 65 8.75 7.75 0.19
N LEU A 66 8.53 8.45 1.29
CA LEU A 66 7.76 7.93 2.40
C LEU A 66 6.27 7.99 2.08
N VAL A 67 5.50 7.18 2.80
CA VAL A 67 4.06 7.06 2.56
C VAL A 67 3.38 8.43 2.56
N SER A 68 3.69 9.27 3.54
CA SER A 68 3.05 10.58 3.63
C SER A 68 3.52 11.55 2.55
N GLU A 69 4.70 11.31 1.98
CA GLU A 69 5.21 12.15 0.90
C GLU A 69 4.61 11.77 -0.44
N VAL A 70 4.42 10.47 -0.66
CA VAL A 70 3.89 9.94 -1.91
C VAL A 70 2.37 10.08 -1.96
N PHE A 71 1.70 9.73 -0.87
CA PHE A 71 0.24 9.74 -0.83
C PHE A 71 -0.25 11.02 -0.15
N THR A 72 -0.12 12.11 -0.90
CA THR A 72 -0.65 13.40 -0.47
C THR A 72 -2.16 13.35 -0.52
N LYS A 73 -2.81 14.34 0.09
CA LYS A 73 -4.26 14.42 0.06
C LYS A 73 -4.79 14.36 -1.39
N ARG A 74 -4.12 15.05 -2.30
CA ARG A 74 -4.54 15.08 -3.70
C ARG A 74 -4.46 13.71 -4.33
N VAL A 75 -3.34 12.99 -4.12
CA VAL A 75 -3.17 11.66 -4.68
C VAL A 75 -4.23 10.72 -4.12
N LEU A 76 -4.47 10.78 -2.81
CA LEU A 76 -5.48 9.92 -2.18
C LEU A 76 -6.87 10.21 -2.72
N GLU A 77 -7.18 11.47 -2.98
CA GLU A 77 -8.49 11.84 -3.51
C GLU A 77 -8.69 11.39 -4.95
N ASP A 78 -7.59 11.26 -5.70
CA ASP A 78 -7.66 10.84 -7.09
C ASP A 78 -7.77 9.32 -7.24
N LEU A 79 -7.55 8.55 -6.19
CA LEU A 79 -7.67 7.11 -6.27
C LEU A 79 -9.15 6.70 -6.29
N PRO A 80 -9.47 5.62 -7.02
CA PRO A 80 -10.88 5.24 -7.19
C PRO A 80 -11.52 4.76 -5.91
N ARG A 81 -12.84 4.89 -5.85
CA ARG A 81 -13.65 4.43 -4.73
C ARG A 81 -14.33 3.12 -5.07
N GLY A 82 -14.76 2.41 -4.05
CA GLY A 82 -15.53 1.19 -4.24
C GLY A 82 -14.72 -0.04 -4.54
N ALA A 83 -13.41 0.02 -4.32
CA ALA A 83 -12.57 -1.15 -4.54
C ALA A 83 -12.93 -2.26 -3.57
N LYS A 84 -12.91 -3.49 -4.08
CA LYS A 84 -13.12 -4.68 -3.24
C LYS A 84 -11.81 -5.34 -2.87
N MET A 85 -10.74 -5.03 -3.58
CA MET A 85 -9.41 -5.54 -3.30
C MET A 85 -8.42 -4.41 -3.38
N ALA A 86 -7.44 -4.46 -2.51
CA ALA A 86 -6.36 -3.49 -2.53
C ALA A 86 -5.09 -4.13 -1.99
N THR A 87 -3.95 -3.71 -2.53
CA THR A 87 -2.66 -4.08 -1.99
C THR A 87 -1.82 -2.83 -1.85
N GLY A 88 -0.89 -2.88 -0.91
CA GLY A 88 0.05 -1.81 -0.73
C GLY A 88 1.40 -2.37 -0.40
N HIS A 89 2.44 -1.57 -0.66
CA HIS A 89 3.80 -1.95 -0.32
C HIS A 89 4.59 -0.71 0.10
N VAL A 90 5.60 -0.96 0.90
CA VAL A 90 6.60 0.03 1.29
C VAL A 90 7.97 -0.55 1.16
#